data_83ab3db1a97f2265e60d7045d4f9a7f1
#
_entry.id   83ab3db1a97f2265e60d7045d4f9a7f1
#
_cell.length_a   1.000
_cell.length_b   1.000
_cell.length_c   1.000
_cell.angle_alpha   90.00
_cell.angle_beta   90.00
_cell.angle_gamma   90.00
#
_symmetry.space_group_name_H-M   'P 1'
#
loop_
_entity.id
_entity.type
_entity.pdbx_description
1 polymer ?
#
loop_
_entity_poly.entity_id
_entity_poly.type
_entity_poly.pdbx_seq_one_letter_code
_entity_poly.pdbx_strand_id
1 'polypeptide(L)'
;MGSCGTDAATERTTGNNDERMTVGEGDIKYVPVTFDRCDYIEGPFYHGTKSAFEVGDQLVHGHGSNFQEGRLSNNIYFTALVETAVWGAELATALAGSGERGHIYVVEPTGPFEDDPNVTNKKFPGNITQSYRTRHPLQVVGEVETWVGHAPEVLNGMLDNIARLREQGLDVIED
;
A
#
# COMPACT_ATOMS: atom_id res chain seq x y z
N MET A 1 31.02 -36.80 62.05
CA MET A 1 29.58 -37.08 61.90
C MET A 1 28.92 -35.79 61.45
N GLY A 2 28.73 -35.62 60.19
CA GLY A 2 28.19 -34.39 59.64
C GLY A 2 27.45 -34.70 58.36
N SER A 3 26.22 -34.36 58.35
CA SER A 3 25.35 -34.57 57.20
C SER A 3 25.45 -33.40 56.25
N CYS A 4 25.64 -33.68 54.98
CA CYS A 4 25.61 -32.73 53.88
C CYS A 4 24.17 -32.42 53.52
N GLY A 5 23.80 -31.13 53.53
CA GLY A 5 22.56 -30.64 52.97
C GLY A 5 22.80 -30.09 51.56
N THR A 6 22.19 -30.68 50.59
CA THR A 6 22.23 -30.23 49.22
C THR A 6 21.08 -29.26 48.94
N ASP A 7 21.42 -28.02 48.66
CA ASP A 7 20.48 -27.02 48.17
C ASP A 7 20.16 -27.32 46.72
N ALA A 8 18.87 -27.56 46.46
CA ALA A 8 18.35 -27.66 45.11
C ALA A 8 18.00 -26.23 44.59
N ALA A 9 18.78 -25.78 43.64
CA ALA A 9 18.47 -24.56 42.89
C ALA A 9 17.26 -24.80 41.98
N THR A 10 16.20 -24.04 42.20
CA THR A 10 15.01 -24.01 41.34
C THR A 10 15.32 -23.19 40.09
N GLU A 11 15.56 -23.86 38.99
CA GLU A 11 15.60 -23.22 37.69
C GLU A 11 14.19 -22.80 37.27
N ARG A 12 14.00 -21.50 37.18
CA ARG A 12 12.82 -20.94 36.51
C ARG A 12 13.04 -20.99 35.02
N THR A 13 12.45 -21.96 34.37
CA THR A 13 12.28 -21.98 32.93
C THR A 13 11.30 -20.90 32.53
N THR A 14 11.81 -19.81 32.00
CA THR A 14 11.01 -18.86 31.22
C THR A 14 10.71 -19.53 29.90
N GLY A 15 9.51 -20.07 29.79
CA GLY A 15 9.01 -20.57 28.50
C GLY A 15 8.78 -19.41 27.55
N ASN A 16 9.71 -19.21 26.63
CA ASN A 16 9.42 -18.48 25.42
C ASN A 16 8.49 -19.37 24.58
N ASN A 17 7.20 -19.08 24.64
CA ASN A 17 6.26 -19.56 23.65
C ASN A 17 6.52 -18.81 22.35
N ASP A 18 7.55 -19.26 21.63
CA ASP A 18 7.68 -19.01 20.21
C ASP A 18 6.73 -19.98 19.51
N GLU A 19 5.44 -19.62 19.48
CA GLU A 19 4.46 -20.33 18.67
C GLU A 19 4.81 -20.10 17.20
N ARG A 20 5.74 -20.86 16.70
CA ARG A 20 5.92 -21.08 15.27
C ARG A 20 4.64 -21.69 14.74
N MET A 21 3.75 -20.83 14.27
CA MET A 21 2.58 -21.27 13.52
C MET A 21 3.06 -21.94 12.24
N THR A 22 2.99 -23.26 12.22
CA THR A 22 3.22 -24.04 11.02
C THR A 22 2.09 -23.78 10.04
N VAL A 23 2.43 -23.14 8.93
CA VAL A 23 1.52 -22.90 7.82
C VAL A 23 1.29 -24.24 7.12
N GLY A 24 0.06 -24.76 7.15
CA GLY A 24 -0.34 -25.91 6.34
C GLY A 24 -0.33 -25.51 4.85
N GLU A 25 0.03 -26.45 3.99
CA GLU A 25 -0.03 -26.29 2.53
C GLU A 25 -1.45 -25.87 2.12
N GLY A 26 -1.63 -24.60 1.77
CA GLY A 26 -2.89 -24.01 1.32
C GLY A 26 -3.33 -22.72 2.02
N ASP A 27 -2.90 -22.45 3.25
CA ASP A 27 -3.25 -21.23 3.96
C ASP A 27 -2.15 -20.18 3.86
N ILE A 28 -2.35 -19.19 3.00
CA ILE A 28 -1.50 -18.01 2.97
C ILE A 28 -1.80 -17.18 4.21
N LYS A 29 -0.98 -17.30 5.24
CA LYS A 29 -1.03 -16.42 6.42
C LYS A 29 -0.33 -15.13 6.11
N TYR A 30 -1.09 -14.05 6.11
CA TYR A 30 -0.51 -12.72 6.00
C TYR A 30 0.22 -12.34 7.29
N VAL A 31 1.47 -11.90 7.15
CA VAL A 31 2.18 -11.26 8.24
C VAL A 31 1.49 -9.95 8.54
N PRO A 32 1.21 -9.61 9.83
CA PRO A 32 0.62 -8.32 10.16
C PRO A 32 1.46 -7.18 9.58
N VAL A 33 0.79 -6.19 9.00
CA VAL A 33 1.47 -4.98 8.53
C VAL A 33 2.00 -4.26 9.75
N THR A 34 3.31 -4.12 9.82
CA THR A 34 3.94 -3.16 10.71
C THR A 34 4.09 -1.90 9.87
N PHE A 35 3.34 -0.84 10.19
CA PHE A 35 3.45 0.44 9.50
C PHE A 35 4.73 1.16 9.93
N ASP A 36 5.84 0.45 9.83
CA ASP A 36 7.14 1.00 10.07
C ASP A 36 7.52 1.94 8.92
N ARG A 37 8.30 2.95 9.26
CA ARG A 37 8.81 3.89 8.26
C ARG A 37 9.64 3.16 7.21
N CYS A 38 9.30 3.41 5.95
CA CYS A 38 9.98 2.84 4.77
C CYS A 38 10.91 3.84 4.08
N ASP A 39 11.25 4.97 4.73
CA ASP A 39 12.07 6.05 4.18
C ASP A 39 13.51 5.65 3.82
N TYR A 40 13.91 4.42 4.12
CA TYR A 40 15.15 3.79 3.64
C TYR A 40 15.03 3.16 2.25
N ILE A 41 13.81 3.10 1.68
CA ILE A 41 13.58 2.58 0.34
C ILE A 41 13.85 3.68 -0.67
N GLU A 42 14.67 3.36 -1.66
CA GLU A 42 15.02 4.28 -2.73
C GLU A 42 14.10 4.14 -3.93
N GLY A 43 13.80 5.27 -4.59
CA GLY A 43 13.02 5.32 -5.81
C GLY A 43 13.72 4.72 -7.03
N PRO A 44 13.16 4.95 -8.21
CA PRO A 44 12.13 5.96 -8.50
C PRO A 44 10.75 5.58 -7.96
N PHE A 45 9.94 6.60 -7.66
CA PHE A 45 8.56 6.43 -7.23
C PHE A 45 7.60 7.07 -8.22
N TYR A 46 6.37 6.53 -8.26
CA TYR A 46 5.36 6.92 -9.23
C TYR A 46 4.02 7.18 -8.55
N HIS A 47 3.28 8.13 -9.07
CA HIS A 47 1.91 8.44 -8.66
C HIS A 47 1.00 8.45 -9.88
N GLY A 48 0.01 7.55 -9.90
CA GLY A 48 -1.01 7.49 -10.94
C GLY A 48 -2.25 8.29 -10.53
N THR A 49 -2.73 9.19 -11.39
CA THR A 49 -3.82 10.12 -11.10
C THR A 49 -4.59 10.54 -12.36
N LYS A 50 -5.80 11.06 -12.15
CA LYS A 50 -6.57 11.75 -13.20
C LYS A 50 -6.21 13.23 -13.35
N SER A 51 -5.53 13.80 -12.37
CA SER A 51 -5.24 15.24 -12.32
C SER A 51 -3.93 15.55 -13.04
N ALA A 52 -3.91 16.66 -13.77
CA ALA A 52 -2.71 17.16 -14.43
C ALA A 52 -1.88 18.01 -13.47
N PHE A 53 -0.57 17.77 -13.46
CA PHE A 53 0.42 18.50 -12.69
C PHE A 53 1.61 18.87 -13.58
N GLU A 54 2.38 19.85 -13.15
CA GLU A 54 3.63 20.24 -13.80
C GLU A 54 4.83 19.80 -12.95
N VAL A 55 5.97 19.64 -13.59
CA VAL A 55 7.24 19.41 -12.87
C VAL A 55 7.51 20.60 -11.95
N GLY A 56 7.74 20.33 -10.69
CA GLY A 56 7.88 21.34 -9.65
C GLY A 56 6.64 21.49 -8.74
N ASP A 57 5.50 20.95 -9.15
CA ASP A 57 4.31 20.91 -8.29
C ASP A 57 4.51 20.00 -7.10
N GLN A 58 3.74 20.26 -6.06
CA GLN A 58 3.66 19.40 -4.88
C GLN A 58 2.27 18.77 -4.77
N LEU A 59 2.25 17.45 -4.69
CA LEU A 59 1.06 16.72 -4.31
C LEU A 59 0.93 16.80 -2.78
N VAL A 60 -0.22 17.27 -2.30
CA VAL A 60 -0.50 17.38 -0.86
C VAL A 60 -1.73 16.53 -0.50
N HIS A 61 -1.80 16.07 0.75
CA HIS A 61 -2.99 15.39 1.26
C HIS A 61 -4.18 16.36 1.41
N GLY A 62 -5.36 15.83 1.70
CA GLY A 62 -6.57 16.63 1.91
C GLY A 62 -7.37 16.92 0.64
N HIS A 63 -7.01 16.31 -0.48
CA HIS A 63 -7.81 16.34 -1.70
C HIS A 63 -8.87 15.24 -1.71
N GLY A 64 -9.89 15.40 -2.56
CA GLY A 64 -10.91 14.38 -2.76
C GLY A 64 -10.28 13.04 -3.19
N SER A 65 -10.73 11.96 -2.57
CA SER A 65 -10.27 10.62 -2.92
C SER A 65 -10.58 10.32 -4.40
N ASN A 66 -9.63 9.78 -5.12
CA ASN A 66 -9.86 9.29 -6.49
C ASN A 66 -10.77 8.04 -6.52
N PHE A 67 -10.92 7.35 -5.39
CA PHE A 67 -11.60 6.06 -5.29
C PHE A 67 -12.95 6.11 -4.57
N GLN A 68 -13.20 7.13 -3.76
CA GLN A 68 -14.46 7.30 -3.04
C GLN A 68 -14.93 8.75 -3.14
N GLU A 69 -16.12 8.94 -3.71
CA GLU A 69 -16.75 10.24 -3.84
C GLU A 69 -17.06 10.85 -2.46
N GLY A 70 -16.76 12.14 -2.29
CA GLY A 70 -17.03 12.87 -1.05
C GLY A 70 -16.06 12.60 0.10
N ARG A 71 -15.05 11.74 -0.08
CA ARG A 71 -14.01 11.47 0.91
C ARG A 71 -12.78 12.30 0.66
N LEU A 72 -12.25 12.94 1.70
CA LEU A 72 -10.92 13.55 1.69
C LEU A 72 -9.89 12.51 2.11
N SER A 73 -8.81 12.41 1.37
CA SER A 73 -7.70 11.52 1.71
C SER A 73 -6.73 12.21 2.66
N ASN A 74 -6.42 11.55 3.78
CA ASN A 74 -5.42 12.05 4.75
C ASN A 74 -4.00 11.70 4.32
N ASN A 75 -3.85 10.80 3.37
CA ASN A 75 -2.56 10.37 2.86
C ASN A 75 -2.49 10.55 1.34
N ILE A 76 -1.27 10.62 0.85
CA ILE A 76 -0.95 10.54 -0.58
C ILE A 76 -0.35 9.16 -0.82
N TYR A 77 -0.83 8.47 -1.85
CA TYR A 77 -0.42 7.11 -2.20
C TYR A 77 0.50 7.13 -3.41
N PHE A 78 1.54 6.33 -3.37
CA PHE A 78 2.53 6.21 -4.44
C PHE A 78 3.16 4.82 -4.45
N THR A 79 3.93 4.49 -5.47
CA THR A 79 4.49 3.16 -5.65
C THR A 79 5.88 3.22 -6.28
N ALA A 80 6.70 2.19 -6.06
CA ALA A 80 7.96 2.01 -6.78
C ALA A 80 7.81 1.25 -8.11
N LEU A 81 6.58 0.81 -8.47
CA LEU A 81 6.31 0.07 -9.70
C LEU A 81 5.45 0.89 -10.65
N VAL A 82 5.91 1.07 -11.90
CA VAL A 82 5.12 1.75 -12.95
C VAL A 82 3.79 1.03 -13.18
N GLU A 83 3.76 -0.29 -13.22
CA GLU A 83 2.56 -1.11 -13.44
C GLU A 83 1.49 -0.84 -12.38
N THR A 84 1.89 -0.64 -11.13
CA THR A 84 0.95 -0.27 -10.06
C THR A 84 0.43 1.15 -10.26
N ALA A 85 1.29 2.08 -10.69
CA ALA A 85 0.86 3.45 -11.01
C ALA A 85 -0.10 3.50 -12.21
N VAL A 86 0.06 2.60 -13.19
CA VAL A 86 -0.89 2.44 -14.31
C VAL A 86 -2.29 2.13 -13.77
N TRP A 87 -2.41 1.18 -12.86
CA TRP A 87 -3.70 0.89 -12.19
C TRP A 87 -4.27 2.13 -11.50
N GLY A 88 -3.42 2.89 -10.80
CA GLY A 88 -3.83 4.13 -10.13
C GLY A 88 -4.41 5.17 -11.11
N ALA A 89 -3.74 5.38 -12.24
CA ALA A 89 -4.17 6.33 -13.26
C ALA A 89 -5.48 5.88 -13.96
N GLU A 90 -5.57 4.63 -14.36
CA GLU A 90 -6.76 4.08 -15.05
C GLU A 90 -7.98 4.03 -14.15
N LEU A 91 -7.84 3.57 -12.91
CA LEU A 91 -8.95 3.51 -11.97
C LEU A 91 -9.41 4.91 -11.55
N ALA A 92 -8.50 5.86 -11.36
CA ALA A 92 -8.85 7.24 -11.02
C ALA A 92 -9.70 7.91 -12.11
N THR A 93 -9.38 7.68 -13.38
CA THR A 93 -10.14 8.22 -14.52
C THR A 93 -11.45 7.49 -14.74
N ALA A 94 -11.44 6.16 -14.69
CA ALA A 94 -12.63 5.33 -14.90
C ALA A 94 -13.70 5.57 -13.83
N LEU A 95 -13.30 5.61 -12.55
CA LEU A 95 -14.23 5.85 -11.42
C LEU A 95 -14.77 7.28 -11.40
N ALA A 96 -14.02 8.24 -11.95
CA ALA A 96 -14.48 9.61 -12.12
C ALA A 96 -15.39 9.80 -13.35
N GLY A 97 -15.56 8.78 -14.17
CA GLY A 97 -16.30 8.91 -15.45
C GLY A 97 -15.59 9.81 -16.46
N SER A 98 -14.30 10.05 -16.29
CA SER A 98 -13.49 10.81 -17.25
C SER A 98 -13.25 9.96 -18.49
N GLY A 99 -13.51 10.51 -19.66
CA GLY A 99 -13.11 9.89 -20.93
C GLY A 99 -11.64 10.14 -21.29
N GLU A 100 -10.90 10.85 -20.44
CA GLU A 100 -9.53 11.24 -20.66
C GLU A 100 -8.57 10.18 -20.11
N ARG A 101 -7.37 10.17 -20.65
CA ARG A 101 -6.27 9.33 -20.14
C ARG A 101 -5.74 9.92 -18.84
N GLY A 102 -5.47 9.09 -17.86
CA GLY A 102 -4.79 9.50 -16.62
C GLY A 102 -3.30 9.80 -16.84
N HIS A 103 -2.67 10.31 -15.81
CA HIS A 103 -1.27 10.69 -15.76
C HIS A 103 -0.49 9.80 -14.79
N ILE A 104 0.77 9.58 -15.08
CA ILE A 104 1.70 8.93 -14.18
C ILE A 104 2.90 9.87 -13.97
N TYR A 105 3.07 10.34 -12.76
CA TYR A 105 4.18 11.23 -12.41
C TYR A 105 5.28 10.48 -11.70
N VAL A 106 6.52 10.85 -12.00
CA VAL A 106 7.67 10.51 -11.18
C VAL A 106 7.68 11.47 -10.00
N VAL A 107 7.71 10.94 -8.79
CA VAL A 107 7.59 11.75 -7.57
C VAL A 107 8.70 11.43 -6.57
N GLU A 108 9.02 12.42 -5.74
CA GLU A 108 9.97 12.28 -4.63
C GLU A 108 9.26 12.60 -3.30
N PRO A 109 9.28 11.67 -2.33
CA PRO A 109 8.78 11.94 -1.00
C PRO A 109 9.60 13.02 -0.29
N THR A 110 8.94 13.98 0.35
CA THR A 110 9.61 15.04 1.12
C THR A 110 9.73 14.71 2.61
N GLY A 111 9.23 13.56 3.03
CA GLY A 111 9.26 13.13 4.42
C GLY A 111 9.01 11.64 4.57
N PRO A 112 8.83 11.16 5.82
CA PRO A 112 8.59 9.75 6.10
C PRO A 112 7.38 9.20 5.38
N PHE A 113 7.47 7.93 5.00
CA PHE A 113 6.38 7.17 4.41
C PHE A 113 6.34 5.74 4.97
N GLU A 114 5.27 5.05 4.74
CA GLU A 114 5.02 3.70 5.23
C GLU A 114 4.33 2.84 4.15
N ASP A 115 4.29 1.54 4.35
CA ASP A 115 3.55 0.64 3.48
C ASP A 115 2.06 1.03 3.39
N ASP A 116 1.48 0.94 2.18
CA ASP A 116 0.05 1.16 2.00
C ASP A 116 -0.75 -0.02 2.59
N PRO A 117 -1.52 0.20 3.67
CA PRO A 117 -2.30 -0.85 4.32
C PRO A 117 -3.42 -1.40 3.44
N ASN A 118 -3.81 -0.65 2.41
CA ASN A 118 -4.93 -1.04 1.54
C ASN A 118 -4.56 -2.18 0.61
N VAL A 119 -3.27 -2.38 0.33
CA VAL A 119 -2.78 -3.41 -0.59
C VAL A 119 -1.75 -4.35 0.02
N THR A 120 -1.06 -3.93 1.09
CA THR A 120 -0.06 -4.75 1.77
C THR A 120 -0.71 -5.87 2.56
N ASN A 121 -0.21 -7.09 2.45
CA ASN A 121 -0.73 -8.31 3.10
C ASN A 121 -2.22 -8.59 2.82
N LYS A 122 -2.77 -8.14 1.70
CA LYS A 122 -4.20 -8.37 1.37
C LYS A 122 -4.39 -9.67 0.60
N LYS A 123 -3.93 -9.72 -0.65
CA LYS A 123 -4.06 -10.91 -1.50
C LYS A 123 -2.89 -11.88 -1.32
N PHE A 124 -1.70 -11.35 -1.09
CA PHE A 124 -0.47 -12.10 -0.87
C PHE A 124 0.30 -11.48 0.30
N PRO A 125 1.19 -12.24 0.99
CA PRO A 125 2.04 -11.70 2.03
C PRO A 125 2.98 -10.61 1.51
N GLY A 126 3.17 -9.56 2.30
CA GLY A 126 4.07 -8.45 1.99
C GLY A 126 3.47 -7.36 1.11
N ASN A 127 4.29 -6.39 0.76
CA ASN A 127 3.95 -5.27 -0.11
C ASN A 127 4.40 -5.55 -1.54
N ILE A 128 3.70 -6.48 -2.23
CA ILE A 128 4.07 -6.93 -3.58
C ILE A 128 3.88 -5.84 -4.65
N THR A 129 2.99 -4.89 -4.40
CA THR A 129 2.75 -3.74 -5.28
C THR A 129 3.72 -2.60 -5.03
N GLN A 130 4.60 -2.75 -4.05
CA GLN A 130 5.53 -1.72 -3.59
C GLN A 130 4.84 -0.35 -3.45
N SER A 131 3.66 -0.38 -2.84
CA SER A 131 2.82 0.79 -2.62
C SER A 131 3.02 1.35 -1.23
N TYR A 132 3.08 2.66 -1.16
CA TYR A 132 3.35 3.41 0.06
C TYR A 132 2.35 4.54 0.22
N ARG A 133 2.25 5.06 1.45
CA ARG A 133 1.49 6.27 1.75
C ARG A 133 2.29 7.23 2.60
N THR A 134 1.99 8.51 2.47
CA THR A 134 2.61 9.57 3.27
C THR A 134 1.63 10.71 3.51
N ARG A 135 1.85 11.43 4.62
CA ARG A 135 1.18 12.72 4.90
C ARG A 135 2.03 13.93 4.49
N HIS A 136 3.27 13.67 4.11
CA HIS A 136 4.18 14.70 3.62
C HIS A 136 3.95 14.92 2.13
N PRO A 137 4.21 16.13 1.60
CA PRO A 137 4.09 16.37 0.18
C PRO A 137 4.98 15.44 -0.64
N LEU A 138 4.52 15.09 -1.84
CA LEU A 138 5.35 14.49 -2.88
C LEU A 138 5.69 15.56 -3.91
N GLN A 139 6.98 15.68 -4.22
CA GLN A 139 7.46 16.58 -5.26
C GLN A 139 7.34 15.91 -6.62
N VAL A 140 6.67 16.55 -7.59
CA VAL A 140 6.64 16.10 -8.98
C VAL A 140 7.97 16.45 -9.65
N VAL A 141 8.70 15.44 -10.10
CA VAL A 141 10.01 15.59 -10.73
C VAL A 141 10.04 15.19 -12.20
N GLY A 142 8.96 14.55 -12.69
CA GLY A 142 8.82 14.15 -14.09
C GLY A 142 7.46 13.54 -14.36
N GLU A 143 7.19 13.24 -15.63
CA GLU A 143 6.02 12.50 -16.07
C GLU A 143 6.45 11.31 -16.94
N VAL A 144 5.77 10.18 -16.76
CA VAL A 144 5.90 9.02 -17.62
C VAL A 144 4.95 9.21 -18.80
N GLU A 145 5.46 9.78 -19.88
CA GLU A 145 4.64 10.13 -21.06
C GLU A 145 4.13 8.90 -21.82
N THR A 146 4.94 7.84 -21.85
CA THR A 146 4.64 6.63 -22.59
C THR A 146 4.43 5.45 -21.65
N TRP A 147 3.18 5.07 -21.43
CA TRP A 147 2.81 3.86 -20.71
C TRP A 147 1.66 3.15 -21.43
N VAL A 148 1.58 1.85 -21.24
CA VAL A 148 0.52 1.03 -21.84
C VAL A 148 -0.49 0.69 -20.76
N GLY A 149 -1.76 1.02 -21.01
CA GLY A 149 -2.87 0.64 -20.14
C GLY A 149 -3.20 -0.85 -20.26
N HIS A 150 -4.03 -1.31 -19.33
CA HIS A 150 -4.53 -2.68 -19.36
C HIS A 150 -5.51 -2.89 -20.54
N ALA A 151 -5.63 -4.12 -20.99
CA ALA A 151 -6.68 -4.47 -21.94
C ALA A 151 -8.06 -4.15 -21.34
N PRO A 152 -9.03 -3.70 -22.16
CA PRO A 152 -10.35 -3.29 -21.67
C PRO A 152 -11.03 -4.36 -20.80
N GLU A 153 -10.86 -5.63 -21.13
CA GLU A 153 -11.45 -6.74 -20.36
C GLU A 153 -10.85 -6.84 -18.96
N VAL A 154 -9.54 -6.56 -18.82
CA VAL A 154 -8.83 -6.60 -17.54
C VAL A 154 -9.26 -5.43 -16.67
N LEU A 155 -9.32 -4.22 -17.25
CA LEU A 155 -9.77 -3.02 -16.54
C LEU A 155 -11.25 -3.15 -16.11
N ASN A 156 -12.12 -3.59 -17.01
CA ASN A 156 -13.53 -3.82 -16.68
C ASN A 156 -13.70 -4.87 -15.57
N GLY A 157 -12.96 -5.96 -15.62
CA GLY A 157 -12.96 -6.96 -14.55
C GLY A 157 -12.57 -6.40 -13.20
N MET A 158 -11.63 -5.47 -13.15
CA MET A 158 -11.25 -4.77 -11.91
C MET A 158 -12.36 -3.83 -11.44
N LEU A 159 -12.97 -3.05 -12.34
CA LEU A 159 -14.08 -2.16 -12.02
C LEU A 159 -15.30 -2.92 -11.48
N ASP A 160 -15.64 -4.06 -12.09
CA ASP A 160 -16.71 -4.94 -11.62
C ASP A 160 -16.41 -5.48 -10.23
N ASN A 161 -15.16 -5.84 -9.96
CA ASN A 161 -14.73 -6.27 -8.64
C ASN A 161 -14.88 -5.16 -7.58
N ILE A 162 -14.48 -3.94 -7.92
CA ILE A 162 -14.64 -2.77 -7.03
C ILE A 162 -16.13 -2.50 -6.76
N ALA A 163 -16.98 -2.54 -7.79
CA ALA A 163 -18.42 -2.37 -7.65
C ALA A 163 -19.02 -3.43 -6.70
N ARG A 164 -18.64 -4.68 -6.88
CA ARG A 164 -19.08 -5.78 -6.00
C ARG A 164 -18.63 -5.59 -4.54
N LEU A 165 -17.38 -5.16 -4.32
CA LEU A 165 -16.90 -4.88 -2.97
C LEU A 165 -17.68 -3.73 -2.32
N ARG A 166 -18.03 -2.68 -3.07
CA ARG A 166 -18.89 -1.59 -2.60
C ARG A 166 -20.27 -2.06 -2.20
N GLU A 167 -20.91 -2.88 -3.01
CA GLU A 167 -22.23 -3.47 -2.70
C GLU A 167 -22.20 -4.30 -1.42
N GLN A 168 -21.06 -4.93 -1.12
CA GLN A 168 -20.86 -5.73 0.09
C GLN A 168 -20.37 -4.91 1.29
N GLY A 169 -20.10 -3.61 1.12
CA GLY A 169 -19.52 -2.75 2.16
C GLY A 169 -18.09 -3.13 2.56
N LEU A 170 -17.35 -3.77 1.64
CA LEU A 170 -16.00 -4.26 1.85
C LEU A 170 -14.92 -3.36 1.21
N ASP A 171 -15.33 -2.25 0.60
CA ASP A 171 -14.44 -1.26 -0.02
C ASP A 171 -13.85 -0.25 1.00
N VAL A 172 -13.63 -0.69 2.22
CA VAL A 172 -13.07 0.14 3.29
C VAL A 172 -11.62 0.50 2.96
N ILE A 173 -11.35 1.80 2.93
CA ILE A 173 -10.00 2.34 2.77
C ILE A 173 -9.46 2.73 4.15
N GLU A 174 -8.34 2.17 4.51
CA GLU A 174 -7.57 2.55 5.69
C GLU A 174 -6.72 3.78 5.36
N ASP A 175 -7.00 4.91 6.04
CA ASP A 175 -6.38 6.20 5.73
C ASP A 175 -5.88 6.92 7.00
#